data_af96ce1c99189604dc441b9e42a5afbf
#
_entry.id   af96ce1c99189604dc441b9e42a5afbf
#
_cell.length_a   1.000
_cell.length_b   1.000
_cell.length_c   1.000
_cell.angle_alpha   90.00
_cell.angle_beta   90.00
_cell.angle_gamma   90.00
#
_symmetry.space_group_name_H-M   'P 1'
#
loop_
_entity.id
_entity.type
_entity.pdbx_description
1 polymer ?
#
loop_
_entity_poly.entity_id
_entity_poly.type
_entity_poly.pdbx_seq_one_letter_code
_entity_poly.pdbx_strand_id
1 'polypeptide(L)'
;MRADCANCFGLCCVALPFAASADFAISKDAGRPCPNLRDDFRCGIHARLRDSGFPGCTVYDCFGAGQKVSQVTFGRSWRDDPATAAQMFEVFPVVRHLHELLWYLDEAMSLPVTRPIHAELRAAFEETERLTMGAPGDLLGVDVAAHRDKVNTLLLRTSELVRASAGGRASADHRGADLIGARLRGADLRGANLRGAYLIGADLRGADLRGADLIGADLRGADLGGADLTGSVFLTQVQVNAARGDAATKLPPALTRPAHWPATQPGPAAAPGRVSTRRPRPRRRRG
;
A
#
# COMPACT_ATOMS: atom_id res chain seq x y z
N MET A 1 -6.36 0.65 -13.46
CA MET A 1 -6.31 -0.49 -12.52
C MET A 1 -6.78 -0.09 -11.13
N ARG A 2 -8.08 0.11 -10.97
CA ARG A 2 -8.69 0.40 -9.66
C ARG A 2 -9.68 -0.72 -9.31
N ALA A 3 -9.76 -1.07 -8.03
CA ALA A 3 -10.71 -2.05 -7.55
C ALA A 3 -12.15 -1.59 -7.78
N ASP A 4 -12.97 -2.44 -8.41
CA ASP A 4 -14.40 -2.27 -8.58
C ASP A 4 -15.13 -3.46 -7.94
N CYS A 5 -15.43 -3.30 -6.65
CA CYS A 5 -16.09 -4.35 -5.87
C CYS A 5 -17.55 -4.59 -6.31
N ALA A 6 -18.16 -3.67 -7.08
CA ALA A 6 -19.52 -3.85 -7.59
C ALA A 6 -19.57 -4.90 -8.71
N ASN A 7 -18.47 -5.05 -9.45
CA ASN A 7 -18.31 -6.01 -10.54
C ASN A 7 -17.39 -7.17 -10.18
N CYS A 8 -17.18 -7.45 -8.88
CA CYS A 8 -16.35 -8.54 -8.38
C CYS A 8 -17.19 -9.55 -7.61
N PHE A 9 -16.92 -10.85 -7.79
CA PHE A 9 -17.56 -11.92 -7.01
C PHE A 9 -16.97 -12.10 -5.61
N GLY A 10 -16.48 -11.02 -4.99
CA GLY A 10 -15.95 -11.04 -3.62
C GLY A 10 -14.67 -11.84 -3.46
N LEU A 11 -13.82 -11.92 -4.48
CA LEU A 11 -12.67 -12.82 -4.53
C LEU A 11 -11.66 -12.61 -3.40
N CYS A 12 -11.39 -11.39 -2.98
CA CYS A 12 -10.54 -11.13 -1.81
C CYS A 12 -11.15 -11.72 -0.51
N CYS A 13 -12.48 -11.78 -0.42
CA CYS A 13 -13.20 -12.33 0.73
C CYS A 13 -13.32 -13.85 0.74
N VAL A 14 -13.08 -14.52 -0.39
CA VAL A 14 -13.18 -15.98 -0.49
C VAL A 14 -11.84 -16.66 -0.79
N ALA A 15 -11.10 -16.18 -1.78
CA ALA A 15 -9.90 -16.86 -2.26
C ALA A 15 -8.74 -16.81 -1.24
N LEU A 16 -8.57 -15.69 -0.55
CA LEU A 16 -7.40 -15.46 0.30
C LEU A 16 -7.61 -15.94 1.74
N PRO A 17 -6.61 -16.61 2.38
CA PRO A 17 -6.63 -16.91 3.80
C PRO A 17 -6.21 -15.70 4.62
N PHE A 18 -6.60 -15.68 5.90
CA PHE A 18 -6.02 -14.81 6.91
C PHE A 18 -6.14 -15.45 8.29
N ALA A 19 -5.20 -15.11 9.20
CA ALA A 19 -5.18 -15.60 10.57
C ALA A 19 -5.59 -14.49 11.54
N ALA A 20 -6.23 -14.87 12.63
CA ALA A 20 -6.53 -13.98 13.75
C ALA A 20 -5.25 -13.32 14.25
N SER A 21 -5.27 -11.99 14.35
CA SER A 21 -4.09 -11.16 14.66
C SER A 21 -4.53 -9.73 14.99
N ALA A 22 -3.60 -8.81 15.10
CA ALA A 22 -3.91 -7.38 15.18
C ALA A 22 -4.63 -6.85 13.92
N ASP A 23 -4.52 -7.56 12.79
CA ASP A 23 -5.09 -7.17 11.49
C ASP A 23 -6.45 -7.83 11.20
N PHE A 24 -6.79 -8.93 11.88
CA PHE A 24 -8.01 -9.70 11.63
C PHE A 24 -8.58 -10.29 12.93
N ALA A 25 -9.85 -10.00 13.22
CA ALA A 25 -10.54 -10.50 14.40
C ALA A 25 -10.77 -12.02 14.41
N ILE A 26 -10.68 -12.67 13.25
CA ILE A 26 -10.92 -14.13 13.08
C ILE A 26 -9.88 -14.73 12.14
N SER A 27 -9.78 -16.06 12.16
CA SER A 27 -9.08 -16.81 11.11
C SER A 27 -10.04 -17.28 10.02
N LYS A 28 -9.54 -17.38 8.79
CA LYS A 28 -10.27 -17.88 7.62
C LYS A 28 -9.33 -18.61 6.67
N ASP A 29 -9.69 -19.82 6.28
CA ASP A 29 -8.95 -20.59 5.27
C ASP A 29 -9.17 -20.05 3.85
N ALA A 30 -8.24 -20.35 2.95
CA ALA A 30 -8.39 -20.09 1.53
C ALA A 30 -9.61 -20.86 0.97
N GLY A 31 -10.33 -20.24 0.04
CA GLY A 31 -11.53 -20.83 -0.56
C GLY A 31 -12.77 -20.87 0.34
N ARG A 32 -12.67 -20.42 1.59
CA ARG A 32 -13.82 -20.27 2.50
C ARG A 32 -14.32 -18.82 2.46
N PRO A 33 -15.64 -18.59 2.28
CA PRO A 33 -16.19 -17.24 2.32
C PRO A 33 -15.99 -16.59 3.71
N CYS A 34 -15.59 -15.32 3.73
CA CYS A 34 -15.61 -14.53 4.95
C CYS A 34 -17.05 -14.40 5.46
N PRO A 35 -17.32 -14.49 6.78
CA PRO A 35 -18.67 -14.33 7.33
C PRO A 35 -19.32 -12.98 7.02
N ASN A 36 -18.51 -11.97 6.70
CA ASN A 36 -18.99 -10.65 6.32
C ASN A 36 -19.30 -10.49 4.82
N LEU A 37 -19.09 -11.54 4.01
CA LEU A 37 -19.43 -11.55 2.59
C LEU A 37 -20.92 -11.84 2.41
N ARG A 38 -21.64 -10.89 1.82
CA ARG A 38 -23.08 -10.99 1.54
C ARG A 38 -23.37 -11.83 0.28
N ASP A 39 -24.65 -12.08 0.05
CA ASP A 39 -25.11 -12.82 -1.15
C ASP A 39 -24.86 -12.03 -2.44
N ASP A 40 -24.85 -10.70 -2.36
CA ASP A 40 -24.50 -9.81 -3.47
C ASP A 40 -22.98 -9.66 -3.70
N PHE A 41 -22.16 -10.51 -3.10
CA PHE A 41 -20.68 -10.50 -3.13
C PHE A 41 -20.03 -9.25 -2.51
N ARG A 42 -20.77 -8.41 -1.82
CA ARG A 42 -20.22 -7.22 -1.14
C ARG A 42 -19.88 -7.50 0.31
N CYS A 43 -18.88 -6.81 0.79
CA CYS A 43 -18.52 -6.87 2.21
C CYS A 43 -19.53 -6.09 3.05
N GLY A 44 -20.22 -6.76 3.98
CA GLY A 44 -21.23 -6.14 4.86
C GLY A 44 -20.68 -5.12 5.85
N ILE A 45 -19.35 -5.13 6.07
CA ILE A 45 -18.68 -4.23 7.02
C ILE A 45 -17.67 -3.30 6.34
N HIS A 46 -17.70 -3.18 4.99
CA HIS A 46 -16.68 -2.45 4.22
C HIS A 46 -16.46 -1.00 4.71
N ALA A 47 -17.51 -0.31 5.11
CA ALA A 47 -17.42 1.07 5.60
C ALA A 47 -16.84 1.20 7.03
N ARG A 48 -16.71 0.09 7.77
CA ARG A 48 -16.28 0.06 9.18
C ARG A 48 -15.29 -1.06 9.48
N LEU A 49 -14.45 -1.40 8.52
CA LEU A 49 -13.49 -2.52 8.63
C LEU A 49 -12.60 -2.40 9.87
N ARG A 50 -12.04 -1.23 10.12
CA ARG A 50 -11.16 -1.00 11.28
C ARG A 50 -11.89 -1.21 12.61
N ASP A 51 -13.08 -0.60 12.76
CA ASP A 51 -13.90 -0.69 13.96
C ASP A 51 -14.46 -2.10 14.19
N SER A 52 -14.53 -2.89 13.11
CA SER A 52 -14.99 -4.29 13.15
C SER A 52 -13.85 -5.28 13.36
N GLY A 53 -12.60 -4.83 13.57
CA GLY A 53 -11.44 -5.70 13.80
C GLY A 53 -10.83 -6.28 12.52
N PHE A 54 -11.01 -5.62 11.37
CA PHE A 54 -10.44 -6.02 10.08
C PHE A 54 -9.57 -4.92 9.43
N PRO A 55 -8.63 -4.29 10.16
CA PRO A 55 -7.76 -3.28 9.56
C PRO A 55 -6.95 -3.84 8.39
N GLY A 56 -6.59 -5.13 8.39
CA GLY A 56 -5.88 -5.78 7.27
C GLY A 56 -6.62 -5.69 5.94
N CYS A 57 -7.97 -5.69 5.94
CA CYS A 57 -8.73 -5.50 4.70
C CYS A 57 -8.63 -4.07 4.14
N THR A 58 -8.32 -3.06 4.98
CA THR A 58 -8.16 -1.66 4.52
C THR A 58 -6.84 -1.42 3.80
N VAL A 59 -5.88 -2.33 3.99
CA VAL A 59 -4.54 -2.27 3.40
C VAL A 59 -4.33 -3.32 2.30
N TYR A 60 -5.40 -3.90 1.80
CA TYR A 60 -5.39 -4.82 0.67
C TYR A 60 -5.89 -4.12 -0.60
N ASP A 61 -5.15 -4.25 -1.69
CA ASP A 61 -5.58 -3.83 -3.03
C ASP A 61 -5.47 -4.99 -4.01
N CYS A 62 -6.50 -5.20 -4.77
CA CYS A 62 -6.50 -6.18 -5.87
C CYS A 62 -6.08 -5.55 -7.21
N PHE A 63 -5.81 -4.25 -7.27
CA PHE A 63 -5.47 -3.51 -8.50
C PHE A 63 -6.44 -3.79 -9.66
N GLY A 64 -7.71 -4.06 -9.37
CA GLY A 64 -8.72 -4.40 -10.37
C GLY A 64 -8.74 -5.86 -10.81
N ALA A 65 -7.90 -6.74 -10.24
CA ALA A 65 -7.91 -8.17 -10.59
C ALA A 65 -9.24 -8.86 -10.24
N GLY A 66 -9.94 -8.39 -9.19
CA GLY A 66 -11.20 -8.95 -8.78
C GLY A 66 -12.26 -8.92 -9.87
N GLN A 67 -12.55 -7.74 -10.42
CA GLN A 67 -13.52 -7.60 -11.52
C GLN A 67 -13.00 -8.22 -12.82
N LYS A 68 -11.68 -8.19 -13.09
CA LYS A 68 -11.08 -8.81 -14.26
C LYS A 68 -11.36 -10.32 -14.27
N VAL A 69 -11.02 -11.00 -13.17
CA VAL A 69 -11.23 -12.44 -13.04
C VAL A 69 -12.72 -12.77 -13.07
N SER A 70 -13.57 -11.99 -12.38
CA SER A 70 -15.00 -12.20 -12.31
C SER A 70 -15.70 -12.05 -13.66
N GLN A 71 -15.45 -10.94 -14.36
CA GLN A 71 -16.25 -10.56 -15.53
C GLN A 71 -15.63 -11.00 -16.86
N VAL A 72 -14.29 -11.05 -16.95
CA VAL A 72 -13.59 -11.28 -18.21
C VAL A 72 -13.06 -12.72 -18.27
N THR A 73 -12.39 -13.20 -17.22
CA THR A 73 -11.75 -14.52 -17.24
C THR A 73 -12.76 -15.66 -17.11
N PHE A 74 -13.74 -15.53 -16.20
CA PHE A 74 -14.73 -16.59 -15.95
C PHE A 74 -16.14 -16.23 -16.41
N GLY A 75 -16.59 -14.97 -16.26
CA GLY A 75 -17.93 -14.51 -16.67
C GLY A 75 -19.09 -15.10 -15.84
N ARG A 76 -18.81 -15.95 -14.85
CA ARG A 76 -19.78 -16.60 -13.95
C ARG A 76 -19.28 -16.53 -12.52
N SER A 77 -20.20 -16.53 -11.55
CA SER A 77 -19.80 -16.54 -10.16
C SER A 77 -19.41 -17.97 -9.72
N TRP A 78 -18.50 -18.04 -8.76
CA TRP A 78 -18.11 -19.30 -8.11
C TRP A 78 -19.24 -19.97 -7.32
N ARG A 79 -20.35 -19.25 -7.03
CA ARG A 79 -21.55 -19.81 -6.42
C ARG A 79 -22.43 -20.50 -7.45
N ASP A 80 -22.51 -19.93 -8.66
CA ASP A 80 -23.33 -20.49 -9.75
C ASP A 80 -22.62 -21.65 -10.46
N ASP A 81 -21.29 -21.67 -10.44
CA ASP A 81 -20.47 -22.72 -11.03
C ASP A 81 -19.38 -23.20 -10.04
N PRO A 82 -19.75 -24.04 -9.07
CA PRO A 82 -18.81 -24.56 -8.08
C PRO A 82 -17.66 -25.39 -8.67
N ALA A 83 -17.83 -25.93 -9.87
CA ALA A 83 -16.79 -26.73 -10.55
C ALA A 83 -15.56 -25.86 -10.91
N THR A 84 -15.76 -24.57 -11.19
CA THR A 84 -14.70 -23.62 -11.53
C THR A 84 -14.20 -22.82 -10.32
N ALA A 85 -14.85 -22.94 -9.16
CA ALA A 85 -14.54 -22.15 -7.98
C ALA A 85 -13.06 -22.25 -7.55
N ALA A 86 -12.53 -23.48 -7.45
CA ALA A 86 -11.14 -23.73 -7.05
C ALA A 86 -10.17 -23.02 -8.02
N GLN A 87 -10.37 -23.21 -9.33
CA GLN A 87 -9.52 -22.59 -10.35
C GLN A 87 -9.62 -21.06 -10.33
N MET A 88 -10.83 -20.51 -10.12
CA MET A 88 -11.02 -19.05 -10.00
C MET A 88 -10.23 -18.49 -8.81
N PHE A 89 -10.20 -19.20 -7.68
CA PHE A 89 -9.49 -18.77 -6.47
C PHE A 89 -7.96 -18.85 -6.64
N GLU A 90 -7.46 -19.81 -7.41
CA GLU A 90 -6.02 -19.94 -7.74
C GLU A 90 -5.58 -18.90 -8.78
N VAL A 91 -6.42 -18.59 -9.77
CA VAL A 91 -6.13 -17.57 -10.80
C VAL A 91 -6.11 -16.17 -10.23
N PHE A 92 -6.96 -15.87 -9.23
CA PHE A 92 -7.10 -14.52 -8.69
C PHE A 92 -5.78 -13.90 -8.18
N PRO A 93 -4.95 -14.57 -7.36
CA PRO A 93 -3.67 -14.02 -6.93
C PRO A 93 -2.67 -13.85 -8.09
N VAL A 94 -2.68 -14.71 -9.11
CA VAL A 94 -1.84 -14.55 -10.30
C VAL A 94 -2.18 -13.24 -11.02
N VAL A 95 -3.46 -13.03 -11.35
CA VAL A 95 -3.92 -11.81 -12.01
C VAL A 95 -3.67 -10.57 -11.14
N ARG A 96 -3.85 -10.69 -9.81
CA ARG A 96 -3.53 -9.59 -8.89
C ARG A 96 -2.06 -9.16 -8.99
N HIS A 97 -1.12 -10.11 -9.03
CA HIS A 97 0.30 -9.80 -9.15
C HIS A 97 0.64 -9.16 -10.51
N LEU A 98 0.03 -9.64 -11.60
CA LEU A 98 0.20 -9.02 -12.91
C LEU A 98 -0.36 -7.59 -12.94
N HIS A 99 -1.52 -7.36 -12.35
CA HIS A 99 -2.12 -6.02 -12.25
C HIS A 99 -1.30 -5.06 -11.39
N GLU A 100 -0.67 -5.54 -10.33
CA GLU A 100 0.29 -4.76 -9.55
C GLU A 100 1.48 -4.29 -10.40
N LEU A 101 2.03 -5.19 -11.23
CA LEU A 101 3.10 -4.82 -12.17
C LEU A 101 2.63 -3.81 -13.22
N LEU A 102 1.43 -3.98 -13.77
CA LEU A 102 0.83 -3.00 -14.68
C LEU A 102 0.68 -1.63 -14.02
N TRP A 103 0.30 -1.58 -12.74
CA TRP A 103 0.22 -0.34 -11.98
C TRP A 103 1.58 0.39 -11.94
N TYR A 104 2.66 -0.34 -11.59
CA TYR A 104 3.98 0.26 -11.53
C TYR A 104 4.52 0.66 -12.91
N LEU A 105 4.25 -0.12 -13.95
CA LEU A 105 4.66 0.20 -15.32
C LEU A 105 3.93 1.44 -15.87
N ASP A 106 2.65 1.57 -15.60
CA ASP A 106 1.83 2.74 -15.97
C ASP A 106 2.36 4.01 -15.29
N GLU A 107 2.63 3.93 -13.98
CA GLU A 107 3.26 5.02 -13.25
C GLU A 107 4.62 5.38 -13.86
N ALA A 108 5.49 4.40 -14.12
CA ALA A 108 6.81 4.61 -14.71
C ALA A 108 6.71 5.30 -16.07
N MET A 109 5.77 4.92 -16.94
CA MET A 109 5.55 5.54 -18.25
C MET A 109 5.00 6.97 -18.15
N SER A 110 4.29 7.32 -17.08
CA SER A 110 3.74 8.65 -16.87
C SER A 110 4.82 9.71 -16.54
N LEU A 111 6.01 9.28 -16.13
CA LEU A 111 7.08 10.15 -15.66
C LEU A 111 7.91 10.71 -16.81
N PRO A 112 8.06 12.04 -16.98
CA PRO A 112 8.86 12.62 -18.07
C PRO A 112 10.33 12.18 -18.06
N VAL A 113 10.90 11.91 -16.88
CA VAL A 113 12.31 11.53 -16.70
C VAL A 113 12.61 10.13 -17.27
N THR A 114 11.61 9.28 -17.45
CA THR A 114 11.75 7.92 -17.98
C THR A 114 11.67 7.83 -19.51
N ARG A 115 11.54 8.96 -20.23
CA ARG A 115 11.51 9.00 -21.71
C ARG A 115 12.59 8.12 -22.37
N PRO A 116 13.85 8.07 -21.87
CA PRO A 116 14.89 7.23 -22.48
C PRO A 116 14.59 5.74 -22.51
N ILE A 117 13.69 5.26 -21.63
CA ILE A 117 13.33 3.83 -21.50
C ILE A 117 11.83 3.57 -21.79
N HIS A 118 11.10 4.53 -22.36
CA HIS A 118 9.66 4.39 -22.64
C HIS A 118 9.33 3.22 -23.55
N ALA A 119 10.17 2.93 -24.54
CA ALA A 119 9.92 1.80 -25.45
C ALA A 119 9.97 0.46 -24.71
N GLU A 120 10.94 0.30 -23.82
CA GLU A 120 11.11 -0.91 -22.99
C GLU A 120 9.98 -1.03 -21.97
N LEU A 121 9.59 0.08 -21.31
CA LEU A 121 8.45 0.09 -20.36
C LEU A 121 7.14 -0.27 -21.07
N ARG A 122 6.90 0.26 -22.25
CA ARG A 122 5.71 -0.04 -23.05
C ARG A 122 5.67 -1.52 -23.46
N ALA A 123 6.77 -2.06 -23.95
CA ALA A 123 6.85 -3.48 -24.30
C ALA A 123 6.57 -4.39 -23.10
N ALA A 124 7.12 -4.05 -21.92
CA ALA A 124 6.85 -4.79 -20.69
C ALA A 124 5.38 -4.64 -20.23
N PHE A 125 4.78 -3.47 -20.41
CA PHE A 125 3.36 -3.24 -20.11
C PHE A 125 2.47 -4.10 -21.01
N GLU A 126 2.69 -4.05 -22.34
CA GLU A 126 1.93 -4.82 -23.32
C GLU A 126 2.09 -6.34 -23.10
N GLU A 127 3.30 -6.82 -22.79
CA GLU A 127 3.53 -8.23 -22.42
C GLU A 127 2.74 -8.60 -21.16
N THR A 128 2.80 -7.78 -20.10
CA THR A 128 2.08 -8.03 -18.85
C THR A 128 0.57 -8.03 -19.06
N GLU A 129 0.06 -7.06 -19.84
CA GLU A 129 -1.37 -6.98 -20.18
C GLU A 129 -1.82 -8.23 -20.94
N ARG A 130 -1.05 -8.66 -21.95
CA ARG A 130 -1.33 -9.88 -22.71
C ARG A 130 -1.39 -11.11 -21.82
N LEU A 131 -0.50 -11.25 -20.84
CA LEU A 131 -0.56 -12.35 -19.86
C LEU A 131 -1.88 -12.36 -19.10
N THR A 132 -2.42 -11.19 -18.72
CA THR A 132 -3.71 -11.11 -18.01
C THR A 132 -4.92 -11.55 -18.84
N MET A 133 -4.76 -11.68 -20.16
CA MET A 133 -5.82 -12.06 -21.10
C MET A 133 -5.86 -13.55 -21.37
N GLY A 134 -4.95 -14.35 -20.81
CA GLY A 134 -4.89 -15.79 -20.97
C GLY A 134 -6.14 -16.51 -20.43
N ALA A 135 -6.41 -17.71 -20.96
CA ALA A 135 -7.41 -18.59 -20.38
C ALA A 135 -7.00 -19.02 -18.95
N PRO A 136 -7.93 -19.50 -18.10
CA PRO A 136 -7.59 -19.86 -16.72
C PRO A 136 -6.40 -20.82 -16.57
N GLY A 137 -6.28 -21.83 -17.46
CA GLY A 137 -5.14 -22.75 -17.45
C GLY A 137 -3.82 -22.07 -17.81
N ASP A 138 -3.82 -21.15 -18.79
CA ASP A 138 -2.63 -20.40 -19.19
C ASP A 138 -2.16 -19.47 -18.04
N LEU A 139 -3.11 -18.84 -17.36
CA LEU A 139 -2.83 -17.97 -16.20
C LEU A 139 -2.16 -18.75 -15.06
N LEU A 140 -2.59 -19.96 -14.78
CA LEU A 140 -1.96 -20.83 -13.77
C LEU A 140 -0.56 -21.30 -14.18
N GLY A 141 -0.26 -21.33 -15.48
CA GLY A 141 1.06 -21.66 -16.03
C GLY A 141 2.04 -20.47 -16.03
N VAL A 142 1.62 -19.25 -15.70
CA VAL A 142 2.51 -18.09 -15.70
C VAL A 142 3.51 -18.17 -14.56
N ASP A 143 4.81 -18.13 -14.89
CA ASP A 143 5.85 -17.88 -13.90
C ASP A 143 5.88 -16.40 -13.53
N VAL A 144 5.04 -16.07 -12.53
CA VAL A 144 4.91 -14.69 -12.03
C VAL A 144 6.22 -14.18 -11.45
N ALA A 145 7.05 -15.04 -10.84
CA ALA A 145 8.31 -14.64 -10.26
C ALA A 145 9.31 -14.21 -11.33
N ALA A 146 9.51 -15.04 -12.35
CA ALA A 146 10.40 -14.72 -13.48
C ALA A 146 9.91 -13.47 -14.24
N HIS A 147 8.59 -13.30 -14.43
CA HIS A 147 8.06 -12.11 -15.07
C HIS A 147 8.27 -10.86 -14.21
N ARG A 148 8.06 -10.95 -12.90
CA ARG A 148 8.35 -9.86 -11.93
C ARG A 148 9.81 -9.43 -11.98
N ASP A 149 10.77 -10.37 -12.07
CA ASP A 149 12.20 -10.06 -12.13
C ASP A 149 12.56 -9.27 -13.39
N LYS A 150 11.99 -9.63 -14.56
CA LYS A 150 12.15 -8.86 -15.79
C LYS A 150 11.62 -7.42 -15.63
N VAL A 151 10.40 -7.26 -15.15
CA VAL A 151 9.78 -5.94 -14.93
C VAL A 151 10.57 -5.15 -13.88
N ASN A 152 11.03 -5.79 -12.81
CA ASN A 152 11.79 -5.13 -11.74
C ASN A 152 13.07 -4.46 -12.25
N THR A 153 13.73 -5.02 -13.27
CA THR A 153 14.89 -4.38 -13.91
C THR A 153 14.55 -2.99 -14.45
N LEU A 154 13.39 -2.84 -15.09
CA LEU A 154 12.92 -1.55 -15.60
C LEU A 154 12.47 -0.61 -14.48
N LEU A 155 11.84 -1.14 -13.43
CA LEU A 155 11.45 -0.35 -12.26
C LEU A 155 12.67 0.17 -11.49
N LEU A 156 13.78 -0.58 -11.45
CA LEU A 156 15.05 -0.12 -10.88
C LEU A 156 15.64 1.03 -11.70
N ARG A 157 15.68 0.92 -13.03
CA ARG A 157 16.14 2.01 -13.91
C ARG A 157 15.24 3.25 -13.77
N THR A 158 13.93 3.07 -13.66
CA THR A 158 12.98 4.16 -13.37
C THR A 158 13.32 4.85 -12.06
N SER A 159 13.52 4.06 -11.00
CA SER A 159 13.92 4.57 -9.68
C SER A 159 15.19 5.41 -9.74
N GLU A 160 16.23 4.91 -10.41
CA GLU A 160 17.50 5.64 -10.58
C GLU A 160 17.30 6.98 -11.29
N LEU A 161 16.53 7.02 -12.37
CA LEU A 161 16.25 8.26 -13.12
C LEU A 161 15.50 9.28 -12.26
N VAL A 162 14.47 8.84 -11.53
CA VAL A 162 13.68 9.73 -10.66
C VAL A 162 14.53 10.26 -9.52
N ARG A 163 15.23 9.39 -8.83
CA ARG A 163 16.06 9.75 -7.67
C ARG A 163 17.20 10.69 -8.05
N ALA A 164 17.83 10.49 -9.22
CA ALA A 164 18.83 11.40 -9.74
C ALA A 164 18.28 12.80 -10.02
N SER A 165 17.01 12.92 -10.44
CA SER A 165 16.35 14.19 -10.72
C SER A 165 15.88 14.94 -9.47
N ALA A 166 15.75 14.27 -8.33
CA ALA A 166 15.18 14.83 -7.11
C ALA A 166 16.12 15.81 -6.37
N GLY A 167 17.38 15.93 -6.77
CA GLY A 167 18.34 16.91 -6.24
C GLY A 167 18.70 16.74 -4.76
N GLY A 168 18.42 15.57 -4.17
CA GLY A 168 18.75 15.23 -2.79
C GLY A 168 20.20 14.76 -2.64
N ARG A 169 20.60 14.42 -1.39
CA ARG A 169 21.82 13.64 -1.17
C ARG A 169 21.59 12.27 -1.82
N ALA A 170 22.01 12.14 -3.07
CA ALA A 170 21.73 11.03 -4.00
C ALA A 170 22.17 9.63 -3.51
N SER A 171 22.51 9.47 -2.25
CA SER A 171 23.15 8.28 -1.72
C SER A 171 22.47 7.65 -0.50
N ALA A 172 21.33 8.14 -0.04
CA ALA A 172 20.62 7.47 1.05
C ALA A 172 19.99 6.17 0.50
N ASP A 173 20.77 5.10 0.49
CA ASP A 173 20.28 3.77 0.16
C ASP A 173 19.83 3.06 1.43
N HIS A 174 18.53 2.99 1.59
CA HIS A 174 17.83 2.32 2.70
C HIS A 174 17.03 1.12 2.19
N ARG A 175 17.43 0.53 1.07
CA ARG A 175 16.76 -0.64 0.50
C ARG A 175 16.74 -1.79 1.51
N GLY A 176 15.53 -2.25 1.87
CA GLY A 176 15.32 -3.31 2.84
C GLY A 176 15.77 -2.96 4.27
N ALA A 177 16.07 -1.69 4.55
CA ALA A 177 16.54 -1.28 5.87
C ALA A 177 15.48 -1.50 6.95
N ASP A 178 15.91 -1.93 8.13
CA ASP A 178 15.08 -1.96 9.33
C ASP A 178 15.05 -0.55 9.95
N LEU A 179 13.92 0.12 9.74
CA LEU A 179 13.62 1.47 10.23
C LEU A 179 12.36 1.45 11.12
N ILE A 180 12.06 0.30 11.74
CA ILE A 180 10.91 0.15 12.64
C ILE A 180 11.04 1.14 13.80
N GLY A 181 10.02 1.98 14.00
CA GLY A 181 10.00 3.01 15.04
C GLY A 181 11.08 4.09 14.91
N ALA A 182 11.77 4.18 13.78
CA ALA A 182 12.84 5.14 13.56
C ALA A 182 12.36 6.59 13.72
N ARG A 183 13.23 7.46 14.28
CA ARG A 183 12.98 8.89 14.46
C ARG A 183 13.50 9.66 13.25
N LEU A 184 12.66 9.81 12.24
CA LEU A 184 12.98 10.45 10.96
C LEU A 184 12.23 11.78 10.77
N ARG A 185 11.80 12.39 11.86
CA ARG A 185 11.07 13.66 11.83
C ARG A 185 11.92 14.76 11.19
N GLY A 186 11.36 15.39 10.14
CA GLY A 186 12.03 16.44 9.37
C GLY A 186 13.26 15.97 8.61
N ALA A 187 13.46 14.67 8.46
CA ALA A 187 14.60 14.12 7.72
C ALA A 187 14.56 14.50 6.24
N ASP A 188 15.72 14.79 5.67
CA ASP A 188 15.90 14.94 4.23
C ASP A 188 16.10 13.56 3.59
N LEU A 189 15.00 13.02 3.07
CA LEU A 189 14.92 11.72 2.36
C LEU A 189 14.61 11.90 0.86
N ARG A 190 14.90 13.09 0.31
CA ARG A 190 14.72 13.37 -1.11
C ARG A 190 15.52 12.40 -1.96
N GLY A 191 14.85 11.75 -2.90
CA GLY A 191 15.47 10.75 -3.76
C GLY A 191 16.03 9.55 -2.99
N ALA A 192 15.60 9.28 -1.76
CA ALA A 192 16.04 8.11 -1.01
C ALA A 192 15.54 6.82 -1.66
N ASN A 193 16.36 5.77 -1.63
CA ASN A 193 15.96 4.43 -1.98
C ASN A 193 15.39 3.74 -0.72
N LEU A 194 14.07 3.69 -0.62
CA LEU A 194 13.35 3.06 0.48
C LEU A 194 12.64 1.77 0.06
N ARG A 195 13.08 1.16 -1.06
CA ARG A 195 12.49 -0.08 -1.59
C ARG A 195 12.51 -1.19 -0.56
N GLY A 196 11.33 -1.70 -0.21
CA GLY A 196 11.20 -2.78 0.78
C GLY A 196 11.66 -2.42 2.20
N ALA A 197 11.86 -1.15 2.53
CA ALA A 197 12.24 -0.72 3.87
C ALA A 197 11.11 -0.98 4.87
N TYR A 198 11.45 -1.40 6.08
CA TYR A 198 10.50 -1.58 7.18
C TYR A 198 10.37 -0.28 7.96
N LEU A 199 9.37 0.53 7.62
CA LEU A 199 9.08 1.83 8.25
C LEU A 199 7.93 1.74 9.26
N ILE A 200 7.65 0.54 9.78
CA ILE A 200 6.53 0.29 10.71
C ILE A 200 6.67 1.21 11.93
N GLY A 201 5.65 2.05 12.17
CA GLY A 201 5.62 2.96 13.31
C GLY A 201 6.68 4.07 13.30
N ALA A 202 7.41 4.29 12.20
CA ALA A 202 8.41 5.35 12.10
C ALA A 202 7.79 6.75 12.23
N ASP A 203 8.50 7.68 12.88
CA ASP A 203 8.13 9.09 12.93
C ASP A 203 8.75 9.83 11.73
N LEU A 204 7.95 9.97 10.67
CA LEU A 204 8.29 10.66 9.43
C LEU A 204 7.66 12.07 9.34
N ARG A 205 7.17 12.62 10.45
CA ARG A 205 6.51 13.92 10.45
C ARG A 205 7.41 15.02 9.88
N GLY A 206 6.87 15.74 8.89
CA GLY A 206 7.59 16.81 8.21
C GLY A 206 8.80 16.35 7.41
N ALA A 207 9.00 15.06 7.20
CA ALA A 207 10.09 14.55 6.37
C ALA A 207 9.90 14.93 4.90
N ASP A 208 10.99 15.18 4.20
CA ASP A 208 11.02 15.44 2.77
C ASP A 208 11.31 14.14 2.01
N LEU A 209 10.26 13.53 1.45
CA LEU A 209 10.30 12.27 0.72
C LEU A 209 10.15 12.47 -0.80
N ARG A 210 10.33 13.70 -1.29
CA ARG A 210 10.17 14.00 -2.72
C ARG A 210 11.11 13.16 -3.59
N GLY A 211 10.54 12.50 -4.60
CA GLY A 211 11.28 11.63 -5.50
C GLY A 211 11.87 10.38 -4.86
N ALA A 212 11.48 10.03 -3.63
CA ALA A 212 11.89 8.77 -2.99
C ALA A 212 11.21 7.57 -3.67
N ASP A 213 11.90 6.43 -3.73
CA ASP A 213 11.32 5.16 -4.18
C ASP A 213 10.80 4.37 -2.97
N LEU A 214 9.49 4.14 -2.96
CA LEU A 214 8.75 3.51 -1.87
C LEU A 214 8.15 2.14 -2.25
N ILE A 215 8.58 1.54 -3.38
CA ILE A 215 8.06 0.23 -3.78
C ILE A 215 8.25 -0.80 -2.66
N GLY A 216 7.15 -1.43 -2.26
CA GLY A 216 7.18 -2.47 -1.21
C GLY A 216 7.60 -1.99 0.18
N ALA A 217 7.76 -0.68 0.44
CA ALA A 217 8.03 -0.16 1.77
C ALA A 217 6.86 -0.43 2.72
N ASP A 218 7.13 -0.88 3.93
CA ASP A 218 6.10 -1.14 4.94
C ASP A 218 5.86 0.09 5.81
N LEU A 219 4.80 0.83 5.50
CA LEU A 219 4.39 2.06 6.19
C LEU A 219 3.34 1.83 7.29
N ARG A 220 3.10 0.61 7.75
CA ARG A 220 2.09 0.33 8.78
C ARG A 220 2.33 1.16 10.05
N GLY A 221 1.35 1.99 10.38
CA GLY A 221 1.42 2.86 11.56
C GLY A 221 2.47 3.97 11.51
N ALA A 222 3.23 4.13 10.41
CA ALA A 222 4.15 5.26 10.24
C ALA A 222 3.40 6.59 10.30
N ASP A 223 4.01 7.61 10.88
CA ASP A 223 3.43 8.95 11.00
C ASP A 223 4.01 9.89 9.92
N LEU A 224 3.19 10.17 8.91
CA LEU A 224 3.52 11.03 7.76
C LEU A 224 3.00 12.48 7.94
N GLY A 225 2.55 12.88 9.13
CA GLY A 225 1.98 14.22 9.37
C GLY A 225 2.89 15.33 8.84
N GLY A 226 2.39 16.15 7.91
CA GLY A 226 3.15 17.22 7.26
C GLY A 226 4.31 16.77 6.36
N ALA A 227 4.50 15.48 6.11
CA ALA A 227 5.54 14.99 5.20
C ALA A 227 5.24 15.36 3.74
N ASP A 228 6.27 15.55 2.94
CA ASP A 228 6.15 15.82 1.50
C ASP A 228 6.57 14.60 0.67
N LEU A 229 5.57 13.88 0.11
CA LEU A 229 5.78 12.73 -0.77
C LEU A 229 5.57 13.08 -2.26
N THR A 230 5.56 14.39 -2.59
CA THR A 230 5.37 14.83 -3.99
C THR A 230 6.43 14.20 -4.89
N GLY A 231 5.98 13.53 -5.98
CA GLY A 231 6.88 12.88 -6.92
C GLY A 231 7.63 11.66 -6.36
N SER A 232 7.31 11.18 -5.15
CA SER A 232 7.74 9.83 -4.75
C SER A 232 7.12 8.81 -5.69
N VAL A 233 7.85 7.71 -5.95
CA VAL A 233 7.45 6.72 -6.94
C VAL A 233 7.14 5.37 -6.30
N PHE A 234 6.22 4.65 -6.96
CA PHE A 234 5.79 3.30 -6.60
C PHE A 234 5.15 3.21 -5.21
N LEU A 235 4.64 4.34 -4.72
CA LEU A 235 3.82 4.39 -3.53
C LEU A 235 2.38 4.02 -3.90
N THR A 236 1.80 3.06 -3.19
CA THR A 236 0.44 2.59 -3.44
C THR A 236 -0.56 3.17 -2.45
N GLN A 237 -1.85 3.17 -2.81
CA GLN A 237 -2.92 3.59 -1.90
C GLN A 237 -2.96 2.75 -0.62
N VAL A 238 -2.62 1.48 -0.71
CA VAL A 238 -2.55 0.54 0.43
C VAL A 238 -1.53 0.99 1.47
N GLN A 239 -0.34 1.38 1.03
CA GLN A 239 0.71 1.87 1.92
C GLN A 239 0.27 3.17 2.62
N VAL A 240 -0.36 4.08 1.88
CA VAL A 240 -0.91 5.34 2.43
C VAL A 240 -2.05 5.05 3.42
N ASN A 241 -2.93 4.10 3.11
CA ASN A 241 -4.00 3.68 4.01
C ASN A 241 -3.48 3.04 5.30
N ALA A 242 -2.32 2.39 5.26
CA ALA A 242 -1.69 1.77 6.43
C ALA A 242 -1.01 2.78 7.36
N ALA A 243 -0.66 3.95 6.84
CA ALA A 243 0.01 5.01 7.57
C ALA A 243 -0.97 5.96 8.28
N ARG A 244 -0.42 6.82 9.12
CA ARG A 244 -1.08 8.01 9.66
C ARG A 244 -0.54 9.25 8.95
N GLY A 245 -1.37 10.24 8.78
CA GLY A 245 -1.00 11.52 8.19
C GLY A 245 -2.03 12.59 8.58
N ASP A 246 -1.92 13.77 7.98
CA ASP A 246 -2.81 14.90 8.27
C ASP A 246 -3.11 15.74 7.01
N ALA A 247 -3.76 16.88 7.20
CA ALA A 247 -4.09 17.81 6.13
C ALA A 247 -2.87 18.41 5.44
N ALA A 248 -1.72 18.50 6.11
CA ALA A 248 -0.48 19.06 5.58
C ALA A 248 0.37 18.04 4.83
N THR A 249 0.06 16.73 4.96
CA THR A 249 0.76 15.68 4.22
C THR A 249 0.49 15.83 2.72
N LYS A 250 1.54 15.91 1.92
CA LYS A 250 1.44 15.99 0.45
C LYS A 250 1.66 14.62 -0.17
N LEU A 251 0.71 14.18 -0.99
CA LEU A 251 0.73 12.89 -1.70
C LEU A 251 0.97 13.09 -3.21
N PRO A 252 1.49 12.08 -3.91
CA PRO A 252 1.44 12.01 -5.37
C PRO A 252 0.01 12.16 -5.89
N PRO A 253 -0.21 12.79 -7.07
CA PRO A 253 -1.54 13.10 -7.60
C PRO A 253 -2.44 11.87 -7.83
N ALA A 254 -1.85 10.71 -8.07
CA ALA A 254 -2.58 9.46 -8.31
C ALA A 254 -3.22 8.88 -7.04
N LEU A 255 -2.79 9.36 -5.85
CA LEU A 255 -3.23 8.85 -4.56
C LEU A 255 -4.19 9.79 -3.87
N THR A 256 -5.11 9.22 -3.09
CA THR A 256 -6.10 9.98 -2.34
C THR A 256 -5.78 9.97 -0.85
N ARG A 257 -6.06 11.09 -0.17
CA ARG A 257 -5.92 11.16 1.28
C ARG A 257 -6.91 10.21 1.95
N PRO A 258 -6.44 9.30 2.85
CA PRO A 258 -7.32 8.42 3.59
C PRO A 258 -8.32 9.19 4.47
N ALA A 259 -9.58 8.74 4.53
CA ALA A 259 -10.63 9.40 5.31
C ALA A 259 -10.37 9.40 6.84
N HIS A 260 -9.52 8.49 7.33
CA HIS A 260 -9.15 8.42 8.74
C HIS A 260 -8.03 9.41 9.14
N TRP A 261 -7.43 10.11 8.18
CA TRP A 261 -6.48 11.17 8.49
C TRP A 261 -7.23 12.44 8.93
N PRO A 262 -6.81 13.10 10.04
CA PRO A 262 -7.48 14.30 10.51
C PRO A 262 -7.42 15.43 9.48
N ALA A 263 -8.50 16.18 9.37
CA ALA A 263 -8.60 17.33 8.46
C ALA A 263 -7.79 18.56 8.95
N THR A 264 -7.45 18.57 10.24
CA THR A 264 -6.62 19.62 10.87
C THR A 264 -5.39 19.00 11.51
N GLN A 265 -4.25 19.72 11.50
CA GLN A 265 -3.08 19.28 12.28
C GLN A 265 -3.49 19.14 13.75
N PRO A 266 -3.15 18.05 14.46
CA PRO A 266 -3.20 18.06 15.90
C PRO A 266 -2.26 19.18 16.38
N GLY A 267 -2.79 20.15 17.11
CA GLY A 267 -2.00 21.19 17.73
C GLY A 267 -0.82 20.58 18.51
N PRO A 268 0.29 21.32 18.73
CA PRO A 268 1.43 20.80 19.49
C PRO A 268 0.89 20.22 20.80
N ALA A 269 1.23 18.95 21.06
CA ALA A 269 0.83 18.29 22.30
C ALA A 269 1.21 19.21 23.48
N ALA A 270 0.22 19.60 24.27
CA ALA A 270 0.46 20.41 25.45
C ALA A 270 1.54 19.73 26.29
N ALA A 271 2.63 20.43 26.52
CA ALA A 271 3.71 19.94 27.36
C ALA A 271 3.09 19.52 28.70
N PRO A 272 3.46 18.35 29.27
CA PRO A 272 2.93 17.92 30.56
C PRO A 272 3.18 19.04 31.58
N GLY A 273 2.11 19.55 32.17
CA GLY A 273 2.16 20.67 33.11
C GLY A 273 3.18 20.38 34.19
N ARG A 274 4.13 21.29 34.36
CA ARG A 274 5.08 21.25 35.47
C ARG A 274 4.25 21.18 36.76
N VAL A 275 4.27 20.05 37.42
CA VAL A 275 3.76 19.92 38.77
C VAL A 275 4.63 20.85 39.67
N SER A 276 4.05 21.95 40.06
CA SER A 276 4.68 22.90 40.98
C SER A 276 4.78 22.26 42.37
N THR A 277 5.91 21.71 42.71
CA THR A 277 6.22 21.28 44.06
C THR A 277 6.49 22.54 44.91
N ARG A 278 5.43 23.15 45.47
CA ARG A 278 5.59 24.14 46.52
C ARG A 278 6.20 23.44 47.75
N ARG A 279 7.46 23.70 48.04
CA ARG A 279 8.08 23.36 49.32
C ARG A 279 7.35 24.06 50.45
N PRO A 280 6.99 23.35 51.58
CA PRO A 280 6.39 23.97 52.74
C PRO A 280 7.40 24.90 53.41
N ARG A 281 6.99 26.14 53.76
CA ARG A 281 7.80 27.09 54.55
C ARG A 281 7.99 26.53 55.97
N PRO A 282 9.21 26.63 56.57
CA PRO A 282 9.44 26.24 57.94
C PRO A 282 8.70 27.18 58.92
N ARG A 283 7.97 26.58 59.85
CA ARG A 283 7.31 27.29 60.97
C ARG A 283 8.36 27.93 61.85
N ARG A 284 8.32 29.28 61.94
CA ARG A 284 9.07 30.02 63.00
C ARG A 284 8.51 29.59 64.35
N ARG A 285 9.35 29.03 65.19
CA ARG A 285 9.11 28.92 66.66
C ARG A 285 9.16 30.30 67.27
N ARG A 286 8.08 30.72 67.95
CA ARG A 286 8.14 31.84 68.91
C ARG A 286 8.67 31.28 70.22
N GLY A 287 9.72 31.89 70.73
CA GLY A 287 10.16 31.87 72.12
C GLY A 287 9.46 32.92 72.94
#